data_8e92770a6813b35eb8667e4f8f77e126
#
_entry.id   8e92770a6813b35eb8667e4f8f77e126
#
_cell.length_a   1.000
_cell.length_b   1.000
_cell.length_c   1.000
_cell.angle_alpha   90.00
_cell.angle_beta   90.00
_cell.angle_gamma   90.00
#
_symmetry.space_group_name_H-M   'P 1'
#
loop_
_entity.id
_entity.type
_entity.pdbx_description
1 polymer ?
#
loop_
_entity_poly.entity_id
_entity_poly.type
_entity_poly.pdbx_seq_one_letter_code
_entity_poly.pdbx_strand_id
1 'polypeptide(L)'
;MPKAKPALLPEEQKALAAEAVKRMNEVRQALANPQAREDYLDFIIDFTVCEIGYKTLLERYMKSRGRACTVEDLTIYPNQVPHVLKYADIDLDEDDIKTIFNKYVGKTRKHEARGMRNVLAHEPTSKVLNELAKRKQDYMDAMQRLISAINNEAQTSTN
;
A
#
# COMPACT_ATOMS: atom_id res chain seq x y z
N MET A 1 7.13 9.22 36.52
CA MET A 1 7.23 10.22 35.43
C MET A 1 8.24 9.73 34.41
N PRO A 2 7.89 9.72 33.13
CA PRO A 2 8.86 9.41 32.09
C PRO A 2 9.94 10.50 32.12
N LYS A 3 11.21 10.10 32.24
CA LYS A 3 12.33 11.03 32.13
C LYS A 3 12.27 11.66 30.72
N ALA A 4 12.19 12.99 30.67
CA ALA A 4 12.33 13.72 29.44
C ALA A 4 13.64 13.32 28.75
N LYS A 5 13.60 12.91 27.49
CA LYS A 5 14.83 12.66 26.73
C LYS A 5 15.62 13.95 26.69
N PRO A 6 16.94 13.91 26.91
CA PRO A 6 17.77 15.11 26.82
C PRO A 6 17.64 15.74 25.45
N ALA A 7 17.52 17.06 25.38
CA ALA A 7 17.51 17.80 24.11
C ALA A 7 18.85 17.57 23.38
N LEU A 8 18.79 17.52 22.04
CA LEU A 8 19.99 17.40 21.21
C LEU A 8 20.93 18.62 21.43
N LEU A 9 22.22 18.38 21.44
CA LEU A 9 23.21 19.45 21.40
C LEU A 9 23.12 20.24 20.09
N PRO A 10 23.49 21.55 20.06
CA PRO A 10 23.39 22.36 18.84
C PRO A 10 24.09 21.75 17.62
N GLU A 11 25.24 21.11 17.82
CA GLU A 11 25.97 20.42 16.74
C GLU A 11 25.23 19.18 16.23
N GLU A 12 24.60 18.44 17.13
CA GLU A 12 23.76 17.28 16.78
C GLU A 12 22.51 17.73 16.02
N GLN A 13 21.91 18.84 16.40
CA GLN A 13 20.76 19.44 15.69
C GLN A 13 21.16 19.85 14.27
N LYS A 14 22.33 20.46 14.09
CA LYS A 14 22.86 20.85 12.78
C LYS A 14 23.16 19.64 11.91
N ALA A 15 23.76 18.61 12.45
CA ALA A 15 24.05 17.36 11.75
C ALA A 15 22.75 16.63 11.32
N LEU A 16 21.75 16.59 12.19
CA LEU A 16 20.44 16.01 11.89
C LEU A 16 19.73 16.77 10.77
N ALA A 17 19.77 18.11 10.82
CA ALA A 17 19.18 18.94 9.75
C ALA A 17 19.88 18.71 8.40
N ALA A 18 21.22 18.60 8.41
CA ALA A 18 21.99 18.30 7.20
C ALA A 18 21.66 16.93 6.62
N GLU A 19 21.46 15.91 7.46
CA GLU A 19 21.03 14.58 7.02
C GLU A 19 19.62 14.61 6.44
N ALA A 20 18.70 15.34 7.07
CA ALA A 20 17.34 15.51 6.54
C ALA A 20 17.36 16.17 5.17
N VAL A 21 18.14 17.22 4.96
CA VAL A 21 18.31 17.89 3.66
C VAL A 21 18.86 16.93 2.60
N LYS A 22 19.86 16.12 2.97
CA LYS A 22 20.42 15.11 2.07
C LYS A 22 19.35 14.13 1.60
N ARG A 23 18.58 13.56 2.53
CA ARG A 23 17.48 12.63 2.20
C ARG A 23 16.39 13.28 1.35
N MET A 24 16.00 14.52 1.66
CA MET A 24 15.04 15.27 0.84
C MET A 24 15.53 15.44 -0.60
N ASN A 25 16.80 15.75 -0.80
CA ASN A 25 17.38 15.91 -2.12
C ASN A 25 17.51 14.58 -2.88
N GLU A 26 17.83 13.49 -2.20
CA GLU A 26 17.86 12.15 -2.80
C GLU A 26 16.48 11.76 -3.34
N VAL A 27 15.41 12.02 -2.60
CA VAL A 27 14.02 11.78 -3.05
C VAL A 27 13.67 12.65 -4.24
N ARG A 28 14.00 13.95 -4.20
CA ARG A 28 13.75 14.86 -5.33
C ARG A 28 14.47 14.40 -6.59
N GLN A 29 15.73 13.99 -6.47
CA GLN A 29 16.51 13.49 -7.61
C GLN A 29 15.94 12.19 -8.17
N ALA A 30 15.55 11.26 -7.30
CA ALA A 30 14.96 10.00 -7.71
C ALA A 30 13.65 10.21 -8.49
N LEU A 31 12.79 11.11 -8.02
CA LEU A 31 11.51 11.46 -8.66
C LEU A 31 11.63 12.51 -9.79
N ALA A 32 12.82 13.05 -10.02
CA ALA A 32 13.08 13.88 -11.20
C ALA A 32 13.15 13.06 -12.50
N ASN A 33 13.43 11.77 -12.42
CA ASN A 33 13.35 10.88 -13.57
C ASN A 33 11.87 10.74 -14.00
N PRO A 34 11.48 11.10 -15.24
CA PRO A 34 10.08 11.09 -15.67
C PRO A 34 9.44 9.71 -15.58
N GLN A 35 10.14 8.66 -15.97
CA GLN A 35 9.61 7.29 -15.94
C GLN A 35 9.40 6.80 -14.49
N ALA A 36 10.37 7.03 -13.62
CA ALA A 36 10.24 6.65 -12.21
C ALA A 36 9.09 7.39 -11.53
N ARG A 37 8.88 8.66 -11.87
CA ARG A 37 7.75 9.46 -11.38
C ARG A 37 6.42 8.93 -11.88
N GLU A 38 6.32 8.60 -13.16
CA GLU A 38 5.12 8.01 -13.75
C GLU A 38 4.80 6.66 -13.10
N ASP A 39 5.77 5.77 -12.97
CA ASP A 39 5.61 4.48 -12.30
C ASP A 39 5.11 4.62 -10.85
N TYR A 40 5.68 5.59 -10.12
CA TYR A 40 5.27 5.90 -8.76
C TYR A 40 3.81 6.37 -8.70
N LEU A 41 3.43 7.32 -9.55
CA LEU A 41 2.08 7.90 -9.56
C LEU A 41 1.04 6.86 -9.97
N ASP A 42 1.27 6.11 -11.02
CA ASP A 42 0.36 5.05 -11.49
C ASP A 42 0.12 4.02 -10.39
N PHE A 43 1.21 3.54 -9.78
CA PHE A 43 1.12 2.55 -8.72
C PHE A 43 0.35 3.06 -7.50
N ILE A 44 0.65 4.27 -7.02
CA ILE A 44 -0.01 4.85 -5.84
C ILE A 44 -1.49 5.10 -6.09
N ILE A 45 -1.85 5.58 -7.28
CA ILE A 45 -3.26 5.81 -7.66
C ILE A 45 -4.02 4.48 -7.68
N ASP A 46 -3.52 3.48 -8.38
CA ASP A 46 -4.20 2.19 -8.50
C ASP A 46 -4.26 1.45 -7.17
N PHE A 47 -3.19 1.51 -6.37
CA PHE A 47 -3.20 0.93 -5.03
C PHE A 47 -4.25 1.61 -4.14
N THR A 48 -4.36 2.93 -4.19
CA THR A 48 -5.35 3.70 -3.41
C THR A 48 -6.77 3.32 -3.82
N VAL A 49 -7.04 3.22 -5.12
CA VAL A 49 -8.36 2.77 -5.63
C VAL A 49 -8.68 1.35 -5.15
N CYS A 50 -7.72 0.45 -5.27
CA CYS A 50 -7.85 -0.93 -4.83
C CYS A 50 -8.09 -1.03 -3.30
N GLU A 51 -7.33 -0.28 -2.52
CA GLU A 51 -7.45 -0.25 -1.06
C GLU A 51 -8.82 0.27 -0.60
N ILE A 52 -9.31 1.34 -1.21
CA ILE A 52 -10.64 1.91 -0.90
C ILE A 52 -11.74 0.90 -1.25
N GLY A 53 -11.66 0.27 -2.42
CA GLY A 53 -12.60 -0.76 -2.83
C GLY A 53 -12.66 -1.91 -1.83
N TYR A 54 -11.51 -2.46 -1.47
CA TYR A 54 -11.43 -3.55 -0.48
C TYR A 54 -11.90 -3.12 0.92
N LYS A 55 -11.48 -1.95 1.40
CA LYS A 55 -11.90 -1.45 2.72
C LYS A 55 -13.40 -1.21 2.82
N THR A 56 -14.05 -0.85 1.74
CA THR A 56 -15.51 -0.74 1.68
C THR A 56 -16.18 -2.10 1.91
N LEU A 57 -15.66 -3.16 1.29
CA LEU A 57 -16.13 -4.53 1.52
C LEU A 57 -15.85 -4.97 2.97
N LEU A 58 -14.67 -4.66 3.47
CA LEU A 58 -14.27 -4.98 4.84
C LEU A 58 -15.16 -4.27 5.88
N GLU A 59 -15.48 -3.01 5.68
CA GLU A 59 -16.40 -2.27 6.55
C GLU A 59 -17.76 -2.98 6.64
N ARG A 60 -18.31 -3.36 5.50
CA ARG A 60 -19.60 -4.07 5.46
C ARG A 60 -19.53 -5.44 6.13
N TYR A 61 -18.45 -6.17 5.88
CA TYR A 61 -18.19 -7.46 6.53
C TYR A 61 -18.10 -7.32 8.05
N MET A 62 -17.37 -6.31 8.55
CA MET A 62 -17.22 -6.06 9.98
C MET A 62 -18.56 -5.67 10.63
N LYS A 63 -19.35 -4.82 9.99
CA LYS A 63 -20.70 -4.44 10.44
C LYS A 63 -21.64 -5.65 10.50
N SER A 64 -21.55 -6.57 9.53
CA SER A 64 -22.34 -7.81 9.54
C SER A 64 -21.99 -8.71 10.73
N ARG A 65 -20.83 -8.55 11.33
CA ARG A 65 -20.38 -9.24 12.53
C ARG A 65 -20.59 -8.44 13.83
N GLY A 66 -21.39 -7.38 13.78
CA GLY A 66 -21.72 -6.56 14.94
C GLY A 66 -20.62 -5.60 15.38
N ARG A 67 -19.65 -5.29 14.51
CA ARG A 67 -18.57 -4.33 14.82
C ARG A 67 -18.85 -2.98 14.18
N ALA A 68 -18.91 -1.94 14.99
CA ALA A 68 -18.97 -0.56 14.51
C ALA A 68 -17.55 -0.14 14.05
N CYS A 69 -17.43 0.30 12.80
CA CYS A 69 -16.18 0.78 12.23
C CYS A 69 -16.45 1.71 11.04
N THR A 70 -15.47 2.54 10.70
CA THR A 70 -15.46 3.33 9.47
C THR A 70 -14.31 2.87 8.57
N VAL A 71 -14.39 3.17 7.27
CA VAL A 71 -13.34 2.80 6.29
C VAL A 71 -11.96 3.32 6.74
N GLU A 72 -11.92 4.51 7.33
CA GLU A 72 -10.67 5.16 7.76
C GLU A 72 -9.98 4.43 8.92
N ASP A 73 -10.77 3.79 9.79
CA ASP A 73 -10.25 3.10 10.98
C ASP A 73 -9.86 1.64 10.73
N LEU A 74 -10.08 1.14 9.50
CA LEU A 74 -9.85 -0.26 9.19
C LEU A 74 -8.39 -0.56 8.88
N THR A 75 -7.88 -1.60 9.50
CA THR A 75 -6.57 -2.20 9.18
C THR A 75 -6.77 -3.43 8.32
N ILE A 76 -5.97 -3.56 7.27
CA ILE A 76 -5.99 -4.73 6.39
C ILE A 76 -5.13 -5.84 7.01
N TYR A 77 -5.75 -6.97 7.29
CA TYR A 77 -5.07 -8.20 7.69
C TYR A 77 -5.14 -9.22 6.56
N PRO A 78 -3.99 -9.63 5.97
CA PRO A 78 -3.98 -10.52 4.81
C PRO A 78 -4.75 -11.83 4.98
N ASN A 79 -4.70 -12.42 6.17
CA ASN A 79 -5.43 -13.65 6.49
C ASN A 79 -6.96 -13.49 6.52
N GLN A 80 -7.46 -12.27 6.63
CA GLN A 80 -8.88 -11.96 6.63
C GLN A 80 -9.43 -11.74 5.22
N VAL A 81 -8.57 -11.38 4.25
CA VAL A 81 -8.98 -11.02 2.89
C VAL A 81 -9.82 -12.09 2.21
N PRO A 82 -9.47 -13.39 2.23
CA PRO A 82 -10.31 -14.42 1.61
C PRO A 82 -11.74 -14.48 2.17
N HIS A 83 -11.90 -14.25 3.46
CA HIS A 83 -13.22 -14.26 4.12
C HIS A 83 -14.07 -13.06 3.70
N VAL A 84 -13.45 -11.90 3.57
CA VAL A 84 -14.13 -10.66 3.12
C VAL A 84 -14.57 -10.78 1.67
N LEU A 85 -13.71 -11.26 0.79
CA LEU A 85 -14.04 -11.46 -0.63
C LEU A 85 -15.16 -12.49 -0.80
N LYS A 86 -15.10 -13.59 -0.07
CA LYS A 86 -16.17 -14.60 -0.07
C LYS A 86 -17.51 -14.03 0.41
N TYR A 87 -17.49 -13.22 1.46
CA TYR A 87 -18.69 -12.54 1.96
C TYR A 87 -19.32 -11.63 0.90
N ALA A 88 -18.50 -10.99 0.07
CA ALA A 88 -18.94 -10.10 -1.01
C ALA A 88 -19.21 -10.84 -2.34
N ASP A 89 -19.10 -12.18 -2.36
CA ASP A 89 -19.22 -13.00 -3.57
C ASP A 89 -18.23 -12.63 -4.68
N ILE A 90 -17.02 -12.24 -4.26
CA ILE A 90 -15.95 -11.88 -5.17
C ILE A 90 -14.92 -13.00 -5.24
N ASP A 91 -14.76 -13.55 -6.44
CA ASP A 91 -13.73 -14.55 -6.74
C ASP A 91 -12.45 -13.87 -7.21
N LEU A 92 -11.36 -14.14 -6.50
CA LEU A 92 -10.03 -13.64 -6.83
C LEU A 92 -8.99 -14.74 -6.53
N ASP A 93 -8.06 -14.91 -7.44
CA ASP A 93 -6.98 -15.89 -7.31
C ASP A 93 -6.15 -15.63 -6.04
N GLU A 94 -5.73 -16.72 -5.37
CA GLU A 94 -4.92 -16.63 -4.16
C GLU A 94 -3.58 -15.91 -4.40
N ASP A 95 -2.98 -16.08 -5.56
CA ASP A 95 -1.73 -15.39 -5.91
C ASP A 95 -1.94 -13.88 -6.08
N ASP A 96 -3.06 -13.47 -6.62
CA ASP A 96 -3.43 -12.04 -6.70
C ASP A 96 -3.68 -11.46 -5.29
N ILE A 97 -4.36 -12.20 -4.43
CA ILE A 97 -4.54 -11.79 -3.02
C ILE A 97 -3.19 -11.58 -2.34
N LYS A 98 -2.25 -12.50 -2.50
CA LYS A 98 -0.90 -12.38 -1.94
C LYS A 98 -0.14 -11.19 -2.52
N THR A 99 -0.19 -11.02 -3.85
CA THR A 99 0.48 -9.92 -4.55
C THR A 99 0.00 -8.56 -4.09
N ILE A 100 -1.29 -8.40 -3.81
CA ILE A 100 -1.87 -7.11 -3.38
C ILE A 100 -1.66 -6.87 -1.89
N PHE A 101 -2.00 -7.84 -1.04
CA PHE A 101 -2.20 -7.61 0.39
C PHE A 101 -1.07 -8.07 1.29
N ASN A 102 -0.19 -8.96 0.84
CA ASN A 102 0.99 -9.32 1.61
C ASN A 102 1.99 -8.17 1.64
N LYS A 103 2.81 -8.14 2.69
CA LYS A 103 3.89 -7.15 2.82
C LYS A 103 5.12 -7.55 2.01
N TYR A 104 5.44 -8.83 2.02
CA TYR A 104 6.62 -9.40 1.36
C TYR A 104 6.28 -10.66 0.57
N VAL A 105 7.08 -10.93 -0.46
CA VAL A 105 7.02 -12.16 -1.24
C VAL A 105 7.52 -13.32 -0.39
N GLY A 106 6.64 -14.19 0.07
CA GLY A 106 6.97 -15.33 0.90
C GLY A 106 7.83 -14.94 2.12
N LYS A 107 8.97 -15.60 2.30
CA LYS A 107 9.94 -15.32 3.38
C LYS A 107 11.06 -14.36 2.95
N THR A 108 10.95 -13.71 1.81
CA THR A 108 11.95 -12.78 1.28
C THR A 108 11.76 -11.37 1.83
N ARG A 109 12.73 -10.48 1.58
CA ARG A 109 12.60 -9.04 1.83
C ARG A 109 12.07 -8.26 0.63
N LYS A 110 11.72 -8.95 -0.47
CA LYS A 110 11.10 -8.32 -1.64
C LYS A 110 9.66 -7.97 -1.30
N HIS A 111 9.25 -6.76 -1.69
CA HIS A 111 7.92 -6.26 -1.35
C HIS A 111 6.84 -6.82 -2.29
N GLU A 112 5.71 -7.16 -1.72
CA GLU A 112 4.44 -7.21 -2.42
C GLU A 112 3.82 -5.80 -2.49
N ALA A 113 2.70 -5.61 -3.19
CA ALA A 113 2.18 -4.26 -3.47
C ALA A 113 1.93 -3.44 -2.19
N ARG A 114 1.36 -4.03 -1.15
CA ARG A 114 1.14 -3.35 0.13
C ARG A 114 2.45 -2.93 0.81
N GLY A 115 3.46 -3.80 0.79
CA GLY A 115 4.78 -3.49 1.31
C GLY A 115 5.47 -2.39 0.49
N MET A 116 5.36 -2.45 -0.82
CA MET A 116 5.86 -1.41 -1.73
C MET A 116 5.22 -0.06 -1.46
N ARG A 117 3.90 0.00 -1.32
CA ARG A 117 3.19 1.23 -0.97
C ARG A 117 3.70 1.83 0.34
N ASN A 118 3.91 1.01 1.36
CA ASN A 118 4.40 1.48 2.65
C ASN A 118 5.82 2.05 2.55
N VAL A 119 6.72 1.38 1.84
CA VAL A 119 8.10 1.87 1.64
C VAL A 119 8.10 3.17 0.82
N LEU A 120 7.34 3.25 -0.27
CA LEU A 120 7.23 4.45 -1.09
C LEU A 120 6.65 5.65 -0.34
N ALA A 121 5.75 5.43 0.62
CA ALA A 121 5.19 6.50 1.44
C ALA A 121 6.23 7.12 2.40
N HIS A 122 7.28 6.37 2.77
CA HIS A 122 8.29 6.81 3.73
C HIS A 122 9.65 7.09 3.08
N GLU A 123 10.07 6.28 2.12
CA GLU A 123 11.42 6.32 1.53
C GLU A 123 11.40 6.01 0.03
N PRO A 124 10.89 6.91 -0.84
CA PRO A 124 10.91 6.71 -2.29
C PRO A 124 12.32 6.95 -2.85
N THR A 125 13.28 6.11 -2.47
CA THR A 125 14.65 6.16 -2.96
C THR A 125 14.77 5.56 -4.36
N SER A 126 15.88 5.84 -5.06
CA SER A 126 16.16 5.25 -6.38
C SER A 126 16.15 3.72 -6.34
N LYS A 127 16.63 3.11 -5.25
CA LYS A 127 16.59 1.65 -5.04
C LYS A 127 15.16 1.12 -5.01
N VAL A 128 14.28 1.76 -4.25
CA VAL A 128 12.87 1.36 -4.12
C VAL A 128 12.12 1.60 -5.42
N LEU A 129 12.36 2.72 -6.10
CA LEU A 129 11.75 3.00 -7.40
C LEU A 129 12.20 2.01 -8.48
N ASN A 130 13.45 1.55 -8.46
CA ASN A 130 13.92 0.49 -9.34
C ASN A 130 13.26 -0.86 -9.04
N GLU A 131 13.02 -1.18 -7.77
CA GLU A 131 12.25 -2.37 -7.38
C GLU A 131 10.80 -2.27 -7.87
N LEU A 132 10.17 -1.11 -7.72
CA LEU A 132 8.83 -0.85 -8.27
C LEU A 132 8.80 -1.06 -9.79
N ALA A 133 9.73 -0.48 -10.52
CA ALA A 133 9.79 -0.59 -11.98
C ALA A 133 9.83 -2.05 -12.46
N LYS A 134 10.54 -2.91 -11.73
CA LYS A 134 10.64 -4.34 -12.05
C LYS A 134 9.35 -5.12 -11.81
N ARG A 135 8.53 -4.70 -10.87
CA ARG A 135 7.33 -5.43 -10.44
C ARG A 135 6.02 -4.68 -10.67
N LYS A 136 6.10 -3.45 -11.20
CA LYS A 136 4.92 -2.60 -11.43
C LYS A 136 3.83 -3.36 -12.18
N GLN A 137 4.18 -4.04 -13.27
CA GLN A 137 3.18 -4.73 -14.10
C GLN A 137 2.45 -5.83 -13.32
N ASP A 138 3.18 -6.62 -12.53
CA ASP A 138 2.57 -7.67 -11.71
C ASP A 138 1.58 -7.08 -10.68
N TYR A 139 1.97 -5.99 -10.04
CA TYR A 139 1.10 -5.29 -9.09
C TYR A 139 -0.15 -4.72 -9.76
N MET A 140 0.04 -4.04 -10.90
CA MET A 140 -1.05 -3.41 -11.64
C MET A 140 -2.05 -4.47 -12.13
N ASP A 141 -1.58 -5.57 -12.68
CA ASP A 141 -2.41 -6.66 -13.18
C ASP A 141 -3.25 -7.29 -12.06
N ALA A 142 -2.64 -7.58 -10.92
CA ALA A 142 -3.34 -8.14 -9.76
C ALA A 142 -4.40 -7.15 -9.22
N MET A 143 -4.06 -5.88 -9.06
CA MET A 143 -4.98 -4.84 -8.61
C MET A 143 -6.13 -4.62 -9.58
N GLN A 144 -5.87 -4.62 -10.89
CA GLN A 144 -6.90 -4.47 -11.91
C GLN A 144 -7.87 -5.67 -11.93
N ARG A 145 -7.38 -6.88 -11.65
CA ARG A 145 -8.26 -8.04 -11.52
C ARG A 145 -9.21 -7.91 -10.32
N LEU A 146 -8.73 -7.42 -9.18
CA LEU A 146 -9.60 -7.14 -8.03
C LEU A 146 -10.61 -6.03 -8.33
N ILE A 147 -10.17 -4.92 -8.90
CA ILE A 147 -11.04 -3.80 -9.26
C ILE A 147 -12.13 -4.26 -10.23
N SER A 148 -11.75 -5.04 -11.25
CA SER A 148 -12.68 -5.60 -12.23
C SER A 148 -13.67 -6.57 -11.60
N ALA A 149 -13.21 -7.42 -10.68
CA ALA A 149 -14.09 -8.35 -9.97
C ALA A 149 -15.12 -7.61 -9.10
N ILE A 150 -14.73 -6.55 -8.42
CA ILE A 150 -15.65 -5.69 -7.66
C ILE A 150 -16.67 -5.02 -8.60
N ASN A 151 -16.22 -4.46 -9.73
CA ASN A 151 -17.09 -3.80 -10.69
C ASN A 151 -18.09 -4.78 -11.31
N ASN A 152 -17.66 -5.99 -11.65
CA ASN A 152 -18.52 -7.02 -12.22
C ASN A 152 -19.63 -7.43 -11.23
N GLU A 153 -19.29 -7.60 -9.95
CA GLU A 153 -20.27 -7.94 -8.93
C GLU A 153 -21.28 -6.80 -8.73
N ALA A 154 -20.84 -5.56 -8.76
CA ALA A 154 -21.74 -4.40 -8.69
C ALA A 154 -22.74 -4.34 -9.83
N GLN A 155 -22.36 -4.80 -11.04
CA GLN A 155 -23.25 -4.85 -12.21
C GLN A 155 -24.25 -6.01 -12.15
N THR A 156 -23.86 -7.17 -11.63
CA THR A 156 -24.74 -8.33 -11.48
C THR A 156 -25.82 -8.11 -10.41
N SER A 157 -25.53 -7.33 -9.38
CA SER A 157 -26.48 -7.03 -8.30
C SER A 157 -27.58 -6.03 -8.70
N THR A 158 -27.52 -5.43 -9.90
CA THR A 158 -28.49 -4.44 -10.40
C THR A 158 -29.57 -5.06 -11.32
N ASN A 159 -29.45 -6.35 -11.67
CA ASN A 159 -30.41 -7.12 -12.45
C ASN A 159 -31.23 -8.06 -11.56
#